data_e0d0d846be89e78aed9b0c37c728b75d
#
_entry.id   e0d0d846be89e78aed9b0c37c728b75d
#
_cell.length_a   1.000
_cell.length_b   1.000
_cell.length_c   1.000
_cell.angle_alpha   90.00
_cell.angle_beta   90.00
_cell.angle_gamma   90.00
#
_symmetry.space_group_name_H-M   'P 1'
#
loop_
_entity.id
_entity.type
_entity.pdbx_description
1 polymer ?
#
loop_
_entity_poly.entity_id
_entity_poly.type
_entity_poly.pdbx_seq_one_letter_code
_entity_poly.pdbx_strand_id
1 'polypeptide(L)'
;ALEKAQIVTTDVWTSMNNESSSKERRKTFKNFFVEEKDMGLADDNAIFLHCLPAHRGEEISFTMLEDAQSMVWYQAENRLHAQQSLLEFLLAD
;
A
#
# COMPACT_ATOMS: atom_id res chain seq x y z
N ALA A 1 -6.49 -4.87 14.42
CA ALA A 1 -6.74 -3.67 13.60
C ALA A 1 -7.46 -4.02 12.28
N LEU A 2 -7.27 -5.23 11.75
CA LEU A 2 -7.84 -5.61 10.44
C LEU A 2 -9.34 -5.94 10.48
N GLU A 3 -9.87 -6.38 11.63
CA GLU A 3 -11.27 -6.78 11.73
C GLU A 3 -12.22 -5.67 11.27
N LYS A 4 -13.07 -5.99 10.28
CA LYS A 4 -14.00 -5.07 9.61
C LYS A 4 -13.37 -3.87 8.91
N ALA A 5 -12.07 -3.88 8.69
CA ALA A 5 -11.42 -2.85 7.90
C ALA A 5 -11.90 -2.91 6.45
N GLN A 6 -12.28 -1.79 5.88
CA GLN A 6 -12.68 -1.67 4.47
C GLN A 6 -11.51 -1.37 3.55
N ILE A 7 -10.46 -0.77 4.10
CA ILE A 7 -9.23 -0.47 3.38
C ILE A 7 -8.06 -0.97 4.23
N VAL A 8 -7.21 -1.76 3.62
CA VAL A 8 -5.93 -2.21 4.19
C VAL A 8 -4.82 -1.58 3.36
N THR A 9 -3.93 -0.87 4.01
CA THR A 9 -2.80 -0.23 3.33
C THR A 9 -1.51 -0.39 4.12
N THR A 10 -0.41 -0.45 3.41
CA THR A 10 0.94 -0.46 4.00
C THR A 10 1.89 0.37 3.14
N ASP A 11 3.08 0.57 3.63
CA ASP A 11 4.15 1.27 2.94
C ASP A 11 5.48 0.54 3.18
N VAL A 12 6.50 0.91 2.44
CA VAL A 12 7.85 0.36 2.57
C VAL A 12 8.43 0.63 3.97
N TRP A 13 9.19 -0.33 4.48
CA TRP A 13 9.87 -0.17 5.76
C TRP A 13 11.07 0.77 5.70
N THR A 14 11.67 0.89 4.50
CA THR A 14 12.87 1.69 4.26
C THR A 14 12.66 2.56 3.03
N SER A 15 12.68 3.87 3.19
CA SER A 15 12.65 4.80 2.06
C SER A 15 14.01 4.83 1.34
N MET A 16 14.00 5.22 0.06
CA MET A 16 15.20 5.28 -0.80
C MET A 16 16.32 6.17 -0.24
N ASN A 17 16.04 7.05 0.71
CA ASN A 17 17.01 7.99 1.29
C ASN A 17 17.65 7.51 2.61
N ASN A 18 17.33 6.31 3.09
CA ASN A 18 17.74 5.81 4.41
C ASN A 18 18.40 4.42 4.36
N GLU A 19 19.28 4.17 3.40
CA GLU A 19 19.93 2.87 3.23
C GLU A 19 20.81 2.46 4.43
N SER A 20 21.40 3.42 5.14
CA SER A 20 22.29 3.16 6.28
C SER A 20 21.57 2.53 7.48
N SER A 21 20.26 2.73 7.65
CA SER A 21 19.46 2.17 8.73
C SER A 21 18.57 0.99 8.28
N SER A 22 18.72 0.53 7.05
CA SER A 22 17.83 -0.47 6.45
C SER A 22 17.77 -1.81 7.18
N LYS A 23 18.92 -2.29 7.66
CA LYS A 23 19.03 -3.57 8.42
C LYS A 23 18.28 -3.52 9.75
N GLU A 24 18.43 -2.41 10.46
CA GLU A 24 17.75 -2.20 11.74
C GLU A 24 16.23 -2.06 11.57
N ARG A 25 15.81 -1.30 10.56
CA ARG A 25 14.40 -1.13 10.22
C ARG A 25 13.73 -2.44 9.79
N ARG A 26 14.36 -3.23 8.93
CA ARG A 26 13.86 -4.55 8.54
C ARG A 26 13.65 -5.46 9.75
N LYS A 27 14.58 -5.44 10.70
CA LYS A 27 14.49 -6.22 11.93
C LYS A 27 13.33 -5.75 12.81
N THR A 28 13.13 -4.43 12.92
CA THR A 28 12.07 -3.82 13.72
C THR A 28 10.69 -4.06 13.11
N PHE A 29 10.56 -3.93 11.79
CA PHE A 29 9.30 -3.98 11.08
C PHE A 29 8.90 -5.35 10.53
N LYS A 30 9.71 -6.39 10.73
CA LYS A 30 9.46 -7.70 10.13
C LYS A 30 8.08 -8.32 10.46
N ASN A 31 7.42 -7.86 11.53
CA ASN A 31 6.08 -8.30 11.91
C ASN A 31 4.97 -7.43 11.32
N PHE A 32 5.32 -6.36 10.61
CA PHE A 32 4.40 -5.46 9.91
C PHE A 32 4.37 -5.81 8.42
N PHE A 33 3.94 -7.00 8.15
CA PHE A 33 3.90 -7.64 6.85
C PHE A 33 2.44 -7.93 6.50
N VAL A 34 2.02 -7.60 5.29
CA VAL A 34 0.66 -7.86 4.81
C VAL A 34 0.66 -8.95 3.76
N GLU A 35 -0.17 -9.94 3.97
CA GLU A 35 -0.35 -11.06 3.06
C GLU A 35 -1.85 -11.37 2.84
N GLU A 36 -2.15 -12.22 1.89
CA GLU A 36 -3.51 -12.52 1.46
C GLU A 36 -4.42 -13.03 2.59
N LYS A 37 -3.86 -13.79 3.54
CA LYS A 37 -4.62 -14.25 4.72
C LYS A 37 -5.09 -13.08 5.62
N ASP A 38 -4.35 -11.98 5.63
CA ASP A 38 -4.69 -10.81 6.42
C ASP A 38 -5.94 -10.11 5.84
N MET A 39 -6.08 -10.13 4.52
CA MET A 39 -7.28 -9.65 3.85
C MET A 39 -8.53 -10.45 4.24
N GLY A 40 -8.37 -11.74 4.54
CA GLY A 40 -9.45 -12.59 5.06
C GLY A 40 -9.96 -12.21 6.45
N LEU A 41 -9.22 -11.39 7.20
CA LEU A 41 -9.64 -10.83 8.50
C LEU A 41 -10.37 -9.50 8.36
N ALA A 42 -10.26 -8.86 7.21
CA ALA A 42 -10.90 -7.59 6.91
C ALA A 42 -12.36 -7.80 6.46
N ASP A 43 -13.03 -6.73 6.05
CA ASP A 43 -14.35 -6.83 5.42
C ASP A 43 -14.27 -7.65 4.12
N ASP A 44 -15.34 -8.37 3.76
CA ASP A 44 -15.40 -9.19 2.54
C ASP A 44 -15.15 -8.35 1.26
N ASN A 45 -15.50 -7.09 1.29
CA ASN A 45 -15.29 -6.13 0.20
C ASN A 45 -14.08 -5.24 0.42
N ALA A 46 -13.20 -5.56 1.36
CA ALA A 46 -12.01 -4.76 1.64
C ALA A 46 -11.09 -4.71 0.41
N ILE A 47 -10.47 -3.57 0.22
CA ILE A 47 -9.46 -3.37 -0.82
C ILE A 47 -8.08 -3.18 -0.20
N PHE A 48 -7.06 -3.64 -0.92
CA PHE A 48 -5.66 -3.42 -0.55
C PHE A 48 -5.08 -2.28 -1.39
N LEU A 49 -4.37 -1.37 -0.72
CA LEU A 49 -3.69 -0.22 -1.32
C LEU A 49 -2.20 -0.17 -0.93
N HIS A 50 -1.38 0.30 -1.83
CA HIS A 50 0.04 0.59 -1.62
C HIS A 50 0.48 1.71 -2.54
N CYS A 51 1.17 2.69 -2.01
CA CYS A 51 1.59 3.87 -2.78
C CYS A 51 2.70 3.61 -3.81
N LEU A 52 3.30 2.41 -3.80
CA LEU A 52 4.43 2.04 -4.64
C LEU A 52 5.65 3.02 -4.50
N PRO A 53 6.89 2.55 -4.70
CA PRO A 53 7.27 1.16 -5.01
C PRO A 53 7.05 0.23 -3.83
N ALA A 54 6.80 -1.05 -4.08
CA ALA A 54 6.61 -2.10 -3.08
C ALA A 54 7.78 -3.07 -3.06
N HIS A 55 8.15 -3.58 -1.89
CA HIS A 55 9.19 -4.58 -1.72
C HIS A 55 8.58 -5.94 -1.38
N ARG A 56 8.40 -6.79 -2.38
CA ARG A 56 7.88 -8.14 -2.21
C ARG A 56 8.75 -8.95 -1.24
N GLY A 57 8.13 -9.57 -0.25
CA GLY A 57 8.83 -10.29 0.81
C GLY A 57 9.29 -9.42 1.98
N GLU A 58 9.04 -8.12 1.94
CA GLU A 58 9.23 -7.20 3.07
C GLU A 58 7.85 -6.79 3.65
N GLU A 59 7.32 -5.62 3.30
CA GLU A 59 6.03 -5.16 3.82
C GLU A 59 4.82 -5.88 3.23
N ILE A 60 5.00 -6.59 2.09
CA ILE A 60 3.95 -7.37 1.43
C ILE A 60 4.45 -8.75 1.01
N SER A 61 3.53 -9.71 0.85
CA SER A 61 3.84 -11.02 0.25
C SER A 61 4.26 -10.88 -1.22
N PHE A 62 4.85 -11.93 -1.77
CA PHE A 62 5.27 -11.95 -3.17
C PHE A 62 4.13 -11.78 -4.17
N THR A 63 2.92 -12.15 -3.80
CA THR A 63 1.74 -12.20 -4.66
C THR A 63 0.65 -11.17 -4.31
N MET A 64 0.81 -10.41 -3.22
CA MET A 64 -0.21 -9.47 -2.74
C MET A 64 -0.62 -8.41 -3.78
N LEU A 65 0.29 -7.96 -4.62
CA LEU A 65 -0.02 -6.96 -5.65
C LEU A 65 -0.98 -7.49 -6.73
N GLU A 66 -0.97 -8.79 -6.97
CA GLU A 66 -1.82 -9.49 -7.94
C GLU A 66 -3.07 -10.11 -7.32
N ASP A 67 -3.26 -9.96 -6.00
CA ASP A 67 -4.44 -10.45 -5.32
C ASP A 67 -5.72 -9.78 -5.87
N ALA A 68 -6.83 -10.50 -5.85
CA ALA A 68 -8.11 -10.00 -6.36
C ALA A 68 -8.62 -8.76 -5.61
N GLN A 69 -8.23 -8.58 -4.36
CA GLN A 69 -8.58 -7.41 -3.54
C GLN A 69 -7.57 -6.25 -3.69
N SER A 70 -6.48 -6.47 -4.44
CA SER A 70 -5.48 -5.42 -4.68
C SER A 70 -5.98 -4.40 -5.69
N MET A 71 -5.99 -3.14 -5.29
CA MET A 71 -6.34 -2.00 -6.14
C MET A 71 -5.15 -1.06 -6.37
N VAL A 72 -3.93 -1.57 -6.19
CA VAL A 72 -2.71 -0.75 -6.27
C VAL A 72 -2.50 -0.14 -7.66
N TRP A 73 -2.85 -0.86 -8.73
CA TRP A 73 -2.70 -0.36 -10.10
C TRP A 73 -3.72 0.73 -10.42
N TYR A 74 -4.96 0.58 -9.96
CA TYR A 74 -5.98 1.64 -10.05
C TYR A 74 -5.61 2.86 -9.21
N GLN A 75 -5.05 2.65 -8.03
CA GLN A 75 -4.54 3.73 -7.19
C GLN A 75 -3.43 4.51 -7.89
N ALA A 76 -2.48 3.82 -8.52
CA ALA A 76 -1.37 4.43 -9.24
C ALA A 76 -1.88 5.28 -10.43
N GLU A 77 -2.83 4.78 -11.20
CA GLU A 77 -3.49 5.51 -12.29
C GLU A 77 -4.29 6.71 -11.77
N ASN A 78 -5.09 6.53 -10.74
CA ASN A 78 -5.93 7.56 -10.16
C ASN A 78 -5.14 8.73 -9.56
N ARG A 79 -3.88 8.56 -9.27
CA ARG A 79 -3.02 9.67 -8.86
C ARG A 79 -2.98 10.77 -9.92
N LEU A 80 -2.90 10.40 -11.18
CA LEU A 80 -2.97 11.36 -12.31
C LEU A 80 -4.32 12.07 -12.34
N HIS A 81 -5.40 11.31 -12.32
CA HIS A 81 -6.76 11.85 -12.45
C HIS A 81 -7.15 12.72 -11.25
N ALA A 82 -6.83 12.30 -10.04
CA ALA A 82 -7.12 13.05 -8.83
C ALA A 82 -6.34 14.36 -8.76
N GLN A 83 -5.06 14.35 -9.12
CA GLN A 83 -4.24 15.57 -9.14
C GLN A 83 -4.65 16.52 -10.26
N GLN A 84 -5.02 16.02 -11.43
CA GLN A 84 -5.55 16.84 -12.52
C GLN A 84 -6.84 17.52 -12.08
N SER A 85 -7.78 16.78 -11.53
CA SER A 85 -9.06 17.33 -11.05
C SER A 85 -8.86 18.37 -9.95
N LEU A 86 -7.90 18.14 -9.05
CA LEU A 86 -7.56 19.11 -8.01
C LEU A 86 -6.99 20.40 -8.60
N LEU A 87 -6.09 20.30 -9.59
CA LEU A 87 -5.55 21.47 -10.28
C LEU A 87 -6.64 22.24 -11.02
N GLU A 88 -7.53 21.55 -11.71
CA GLU A 88 -8.68 22.18 -12.37
C GLU A 88 -9.56 22.92 -11.36
N PHE A 89 -9.88 22.28 -10.23
CA PHE A 89 -10.67 22.92 -9.16
C PHE A 89 -10.01 24.17 -8.57
N LEU A 90 -8.69 24.13 -8.37
CA LEU A 90 -7.94 25.24 -7.77
C LEU A 90 -7.66 26.39 -8.72
N LEU A 91 -7.55 26.11 -10.02
CA LEU A 91 -7.12 27.08 -11.05
C LEU A 91 -8.27 27.55 -11.95
N ALA A 92 -9.42 26.90 -11.93
CA ALA A 92 -10.59 27.33 -12.68
C ALA A 92 -11.22 28.59 -12.06
N ASP A 93 -11.61 29.49 -12.92
CA ASP A 93 -12.33 30.72 -12.53
C ASP A 93 -13.78 30.45 -12.12
#